data_647ff3923836f2d03cdb2c1da980f933
#
_entry.id   647ff3923836f2d03cdb2c1da980f933
#
_cell.length_a   1.000
_cell.length_b   1.000
_cell.length_c   1.000
_cell.angle_alpha   90.00
_cell.angle_beta   90.00
_cell.angle_gamma   90.00
#
_symmetry.space_group_name_H-M   'P 1'
#
loop_
_entity.id
_entity.type
_entity.pdbx_description
1 polymer ?
#
loop_
_entity_poly.entity_id
_entity_poly.type
_entity_poly.pdbx_seq_one_letter_code
_entity_poly.pdbx_strand_id
1 'polypeptide(L)'
;MATVTPYLLVENLTKSVGSKVLFSNISFAINKGQRIALIARNGIGKSTLLDILMGKTDYDSGKITWRNDLKVKYLPQKLVGDEAIRLLGDKASIEDFQKLSGGQQKKLLLQQVLDDEPDILLLDEPTNHLDLDTVVWLEEYLNNRTTRGEKALTILMVTHDRYFLDSVCTDIFELDEHSLYAYHGNYTYYIEKRAERIEAQNAEVEKARNLYRTELEWMRRMPQARAHKAQYRIDNFYELEKKAKQQRNESDIRLTVKSGYIGNKIFEAKDVCKAFTSPSTGEKKVILDHFNYVFSRYEKLGIIGNNGTGKSTFIKLLLGEIPVDSGCWDVGTTVRFGYYAQTGLQFDESKKVIDIVRDIAETVDLGNGQKMTASQFLQMFLFSPNQQYDFVSKLSGGEKQRLHLCTVLMRSPNFLILDEPTNDLDIPTLNVLEEYLKNFQGCLIVVSHDRYFMDKVVDHIFVFHGEGNVQDFPGNYTQYRLEQGTKNKEQRPTGQDTKTEKIKTEQKRRLSFKEKRELEQLEQQMPLLETEKAQLEALLSGGATNPDEIAKASARYHEVQEQLDEAEMRWLELSEIE
;
A
#
# COMPACT_ATOMS: atom_id res chain seq x y z
N MET A 1 -4.69 -12.22 -37.00
CA MET A 1 -4.27 -12.11 -35.59
C MET A 1 -3.94 -13.52 -35.13
N ALA A 2 -2.70 -13.80 -34.78
CA ALA A 2 -2.33 -15.11 -34.24
C ALA A 2 -3.05 -15.29 -32.90
N THR A 3 -3.85 -16.33 -32.75
CA THR A 3 -4.49 -16.70 -31.48
C THR A 3 -3.39 -17.09 -30.49
N VAL A 4 -3.00 -16.16 -29.62
CA VAL A 4 -2.05 -16.44 -28.55
C VAL A 4 -2.75 -17.35 -27.56
N THR A 5 -2.37 -18.62 -27.51
CA THR A 5 -2.88 -19.57 -26.50
C THR A 5 -2.34 -19.15 -25.14
N PRO A 6 -3.21 -18.90 -24.16
CA PRO A 6 -2.78 -18.49 -22.82
C PRO A 6 -1.98 -19.63 -22.15
N TYR A 7 -1.10 -19.25 -21.21
CA TYR A 7 -0.39 -20.22 -20.34
C TYR A 7 -1.33 -20.85 -19.33
N LEU A 8 -2.26 -20.07 -18.81
CA LEU A 8 -3.30 -20.50 -17.87
C LEU A 8 -4.65 -19.91 -18.30
N LEU A 9 -5.68 -20.75 -18.32
CA LEU A 9 -7.08 -20.34 -18.48
C LEU A 9 -7.89 -20.87 -17.30
N VAL A 10 -8.58 -19.97 -16.64
CA VAL A 10 -9.50 -20.24 -15.53
C VAL A 10 -10.89 -19.82 -15.95
N GLU A 11 -11.87 -20.73 -15.82
CA GLU A 11 -13.25 -20.53 -16.26
C GLU A 11 -14.22 -20.84 -15.11
N ASN A 12 -15.03 -19.85 -14.72
CA ASN A 12 -16.10 -19.93 -13.73
C ASN A 12 -15.69 -20.58 -12.41
N LEU A 13 -14.48 -20.29 -11.94
CA LEU A 13 -13.95 -20.86 -10.71
C LEU A 13 -14.66 -20.32 -9.48
N THR A 14 -15.12 -21.23 -8.62
CA THR A 14 -15.79 -20.91 -7.35
C THR A 14 -15.15 -21.70 -6.22
N LYS A 15 -14.94 -21.02 -5.07
CA LYS A 15 -14.44 -21.61 -3.84
C LYS A 15 -15.11 -21.03 -2.61
N SER A 16 -15.54 -21.94 -1.72
CA SER A 16 -16.01 -21.61 -0.39
C SER A 16 -15.24 -22.39 0.69
N VAL A 17 -15.20 -21.83 1.90
CA VAL A 17 -14.62 -22.48 3.08
C VAL A 17 -15.64 -22.42 4.21
N GLY A 18 -16.19 -23.57 4.55
CA GLY A 18 -17.34 -23.63 5.46
C GLY A 18 -18.55 -22.87 4.90
N SER A 19 -19.04 -21.88 5.61
CA SER A 19 -20.15 -21.03 5.16
C SER A 19 -19.70 -19.76 4.41
N LYS A 20 -18.38 -19.50 4.33
CA LYS A 20 -17.83 -18.29 3.73
C LYS A 20 -17.45 -18.55 2.27
N VAL A 21 -18.10 -17.84 1.33
CA VAL A 21 -17.69 -17.81 -0.08
C VAL A 21 -16.45 -16.93 -0.19
N LEU A 22 -15.36 -17.46 -0.75
CA LEU A 22 -14.14 -16.68 -1.01
C LEU A 22 -14.27 -15.95 -2.35
N PHE A 23 -14.56 -16.68 -3.42
CA PHE A 23 -14.82 -16.11 -4.74
C PHE A 23 -15.82 -17.00 -5.51
N SER A 24 -16.53 -16.38 -6.43
CA SER A 24 -17.61 -17.04 -7.19
C SER A 24 -17.55 -16.66 -8.66
N ASN A 25 -17.56 -17.68 -9.53
CA ASN A 25 -17.60 -17.54 -10.99
C ASN A 25 -16.49 -16.63 -11.56
N ILE A 26 -15.28 -16.67 -10.98
CA ILE A 26 -14.16 -15.90 -11.50
C ILE A 26 -13.59 -16.57 -12.75
N SER A 27 -13.30 -15.75 -13.77
CA SER A 27 -12.71 -16.20 -15.03
C SER A 27 -11.61 -15.24 -15.45
N PHE A 28 -10.44 -15.80 -15.79
CA PHE A 28 -9.29 -15.02 -16.26
C PHE A 28 -8.33 -15.89 -17.06
N ALA A 29 -7.47 -15.23 -17.82
CA ALA A 29 -6.40 -15.87 -18.56
C ALA A 29 -5.05 -15.20 -18.27
N ILE A 30 -3.98 -15.99 -18.25
CA ILE A 30 -2.61 -15.51 -18.11
C ILE A 30 -1.86 -15.82 -19.39
N ASN A 31 -1.34 -14.79 -20.07
CA ASN A 31 -0.57 -14.92 -21.29
C ASN A 31 0.93 -14.87 -20.99
N LYS A 32 1.72 -15.37 -21.94
CA LYS A 32 3.18 -15.33 -21.87
C LYS A 32 3.70 -13.91 -21.66
N GLY A 33 4.61 -13.74 -20.69
CA GLY A 33 5.27 -12.46 -20.41
C GLY A 33 4.44 -11.45 -19.61
N GLN A 34 3.19 -11.78 -19.22
CA GLN A 34 2.42 -10.95 -18.31
C GLN A 34 2.95 -11.02 -16.89
N ARG A 35 2.95 -9.88 -16.21
CA ARG A 35 3.32 -9.73 -14.80
C ARG A 35 2.12 -9.22 -14.04
N ILE A 36 1.41 -10.17 -13.45
CA ILE A 36 0.10 -9.94 -12.85
C ILE A 36 0.25 -9.89 -11.32
N ALA A 37 -0.26 -8.83 -10.71
CA ALA A 37 -0.44 -8.76 -9.27
C ALA A 37 -1.89 -9.06 -8.88
N LEU A 38 -2.07 -9.93 -7.90
CA LEU A 38 -3.37 -10.22 -7.31
C LEU A 38 -3.54 -9.41 -6.02
N ILE A 39 -4.42 -8.43 -6.04
CA ILE A 39 -4.75 -7.56 -4.91
C ILE A 39 -6.12 -7.96 -4.34
N ALA A 40 -6.21 -8.08 -3.02
CA ALA A 40 -7.47 -8.32 -2.32
C ALA A 40 -7.32 -8.03 -0.83
N ARG A 41 -8.44 -7.85 -0.12
CA ARG A 41 -8.45 -7.80 1.35
C ARG A 41 -7.94 -9.09 1.96
N ASN A 42 -7.42 -9.02 3.18
CA ASN A 42 -7.01 -10.22 3.90
C ASN A 42 -8.21 -11.13 4.18
N GLY A 43 -7.99 -12.45 4.09
CA GLY A 43 -9.03 -13.45 4.32
C GLY A 43 -10.05 -13.65 3.19
N ILE A 44 -9.85 -13.06 2.00
CA ILE A 44 -10.70 -13.29 0.80
C ILE A 44 -10.23 -14.50 -0.02
N GLY A 45 -9.04 -15.03 0.23
CA GLY A 45 -8.60 -16.26 -0.44
C GLY A 45 -7.51 -16.08 -1.48
N LYS A 46 -6.62 -15.05 -1.38
CA LYS A 46 -5.46 -14.87 -2.27
C LYS A 46 -4.57 -16.11 -2.33
N SER A 47 -4.04 -16.53 -1.18
CA SER A 47 -3.17 -17.72 -1.08
C SER A 47 -3.94 -19.00 -1.46
N THR A 48 -5.23 -19.08 -1.11
CA THR A 48 -6.09 -20.21 -1.50
C THR A 48 -6.22 -20.30 -3.01
N LEU A 49 -6.34 -19.17 -3.73
CA LEU A 49 -6.36 -19.18 -5.19
C LEU A 49 -5.03 -19.69 -5.76
N LEU A 50 -3.88 -19.25 -5.23
CA LEU A 50 -2.58 -19.77 -5.65
C LEU A 50 -2.43 -21.28 -5.36
N ASP A 51 -2.88 -21.74 -4.20
CA ASP A 51 -2.86 -23.17 -3.83
C ASP A 51 -3.77 -24.01 -4.74
N ILE A 52 -4.94 -23.50 -5.13
CA ILE A 52 -5.84 -24.15 -6.10
C ILE A 52 -5.16 -24.23 -7.47
N LEU A 53 -4.52 -23.16 -7.94
CA LEU A 53 -3.79 -23.17 -9.22
C LEU A 53 -2.65 -24.18 -9.22
N MET A 54 -2.02 -24.43 -8.06
CA MET A 54 -0.98 -25.45 -7.88
C MET A 54 -1.53 -26.85 -7.64
N GLY A 55 -2.85 -27.04 -7.57
CA GLY A 55 -3.49 -28.31 -7.28
C GLY A 55 -3.29 -28.81 -5.85
N LYS A 56 -2.93 -27.92 -4.90
CA LYS A 56 -2.78 -28.26 -3.47
C LYS A 56 -4.12 -28.26 -2.73
N THR A 57 -5.10 -27.51 -3.23
CA THR A 57 -6.43 -27.36 -2.63
C THR A 57 -7.49 -27.56 -3.70
N ASP A 58 -8.58 -28.28 -3.36
CA ASP A 58 -9.73 -28.46 -4.25
C ASP A 58 -10.58 -27.21 -4.35
N TYR A 59 -11.37 -27.10 -5.42
CA TYR A 59 -12.35 -26.03 -5.67
C TYR A 59 -13.75 -26.62 -5.86
N ASP A 60 -14.77 -25.75 -5.67
CA ASP A 60 -16.17 -26.23 -5.64
C ASP A 60 -16.72 -26.42 -7.06
N SER A 61 -16.41 -25.49 -7.97
CA SER A 61 -16.82 -25.55 -9.38
C SER A 61 -15.91 -24.72 -10.27
N GLY A 62 -15.95 -24.97 -11.59
CA GLY A 62 -15.15 -24.28 -12.59
C GLY A 62 -14.16 -25.21 -13.28
N LYS A 63 -13.29 -24.62 -14.08
CA LYS A 63 -12.27 -25.36 -14.83
C LYS A 63 -10.96 -24.56 -14.85
N ILE A 64 -9.86 -25.28 -14.65
CA ILE A 64 -8.49 -24.75 -14.74
C ILE A 64 -7.77 -25.52 -15.83
N THR A 65 -7.25 -24.80 -16.82
CA THR A 65 -6.53 -25.39 -17.93
C THR A 65 -5.14 -24.75 -18.05
N TRP A 66 -4.11 -25.53 -17.76
CA TRP A 66 -2.73 -25.18 -18.02
C TRP A 66 -2.34 -25.60 -19.45
N ARG A 67 -1.53 -24.78 -20.09
CA ARG A 67 -0.86 -25.21 -21.32
C ARG A 67 0.12 -26.33 -20.99
N ASN A 68 0.22 -27.31 -21.88
CA ASN A 68 1.17 -28.43 -21.73
C ASN A 68 2.62 -27.91 -21.77
N ASP A 69 3.53 -28.65 -21.13
CA ASP A 69 4.99 -28.43 -21.13
C ASP A 69 5.48 -27.13 -20.49
N LEU A 70 4.67 -26.53 -19.58
CA LEU A 70 5.08 -25.35 -18.82
C LEU A 70 5.78 -25.73 -17.52
N LYS A 71 6.90 -25.08 -17.25
CA LYS A 71 7.62 -25.18 -15.99
C LYS A 71 7.07 -24.15 -15.00
N VAL A 72 6.17 -24.61 -14.13
CA VAL A 72 5.52 -23.78 -13.10
C VAL A 72 6.29 -23.90 -11.79
N LYS A 73 6.61 -22.77 -11.17
CA LYS A 73 7.21 -22.71 -9.82
C LYS A 73 6.36 -21.84 -8.90
N TYR A 74 6.30 -22.23 -7.64
CA TYR A 74 5.52 -21.53 -6.61
C TYR A 74 6.37 -21.31 -5.36
N LEU A 75 6.37 -20.07 -4.88
CA LEU A 75 6.95 -19.68 -3.60
C LEU A 75 5.80 -19.29 -2.64
N PRO A 76 5.48 -20.13 -1.63
CA PRO A 76 4.42 -19.83 -0.67
C PRO A 76 4.85 -18.77 0.36
N GLN A 77 3.86 -18.13 1.01
CA GLN A 77 4.09 -17.13 2.05
C GLN A 77 4.85 -17.70 3.25
N LYS A 78 4.44 -18.88 3.73
CA LYS A 78 5.09 -19.59 4.85
C LYS A 78 5.72 -20.88 4.32
N LEU A 79 6.97 -21.04 4.67
CA LEU A 79 7.73 -22.24 4.33
C LEU A 79 7.60 -23.25 5.47
N VAL A 80 6.90 -24.34 5.24
CA VAL A 80 6.84 -25.47 6.18
C VAL A 80 7.97 -26.43 5.81
N GLY A 81 8.71 -26.95 6.79
CA GLY A 81 9.97 -27.68 6.66
C GLY A 81 10.16 -28.56 5.43
N ASP A 82 9.19 -29.43 5.10
CA ASP A 82 9.27 -30.34 3.94
C ASP A 82 9.19 -29.63 2.57
N GLU A 83 8.47 -28.52 2.46
CA GLU A 83 8.40 -27.73 1.23
C GLU A 83 9.68 -26.95 0.96
N ALA A 84 10.30 -26.38 2.02
CA ALA A 84 11.60 -25.75 1.92
C ALA A 84 12.67 -26.72 1.45
N ILE A 85 12.64 -27.95 1.95
CA ILE A 85 13.57 -29.04 1.55
C ILE A 85 13.40 -29.39 0.08
N ARG A 86 12.17 -29.50 -0.39
CA ARG A 86 11.89 -29.79 -1.83
C ARG A 86 12.34 -28.66 -2.75
N LEU A 87 12.26 -27.42 -2.30
CA LEU A 87 12.71 -26.26 -3.07
C LEU A 87 14.23 -26.11 -3.05
N LEU A 88 14.91 -26.47 -1.95
CA LEU A 88 16.38 -26.41 -1.83
C LEU A 88 17.10 -27.47 -2.67
N GLY A 89 16.47 -28.64 -2.91
CA GLY A 89 17.13 -29.74 -3.58
C GLY A 89 18.40 -30.19 -2.84
N ASP A 90 19.37 -30.80 -3.57
CA ASP A 90 20.62 -31.34 -3.00
C ASP A 90 21.70 -30.27 -2.68
N LYS A 91 21.39 -28.97 -2.85
CA LYS A 91 22.41 -27.90 -2.83
C LYS A 91 22.72 -27.29 -1.45
N ALA A 92 21.88 -27.51 -0.44
CA ALA A 92 22.14 -26.98 0.92
C ALA A 92 21.76 -28.00 2.00
N SER A 93 22.55 -28.04 3.09
CA SER A 93 22.20 -28.88 4.23
C SER A 93 21.00 -28.26 4.98
N ILE A 94 20.07 -29.08 5.41
CA ILE A 94 18.87 -28.66 6.16
C ILE A 94 19.27 -27.96 7.46
N GLU A 95 20.34 -28.42 8.10
CA GLU A 95 20.85 -27.85 9.36
C GLU A 95 21.37 -26.41 9.17
N ASP A 96 22.02 -26.10 8.05
CA ASP A 96 22.53 -24.77 7.78
C ASP A 96 21.39 -23.82 7.35
N PHE A 97 20.39 -24.34 6.63
CA PHE A 97 19.19 -23.57 6.29
C PHE A 97 18.39 -23.13 7.54
N GLN A 98 18.23 -24.03 8.52
CA GLN A 98 17.52 -23.71 9.77
C GLN A 98 18.23 -22.70 10.66
N LYS A 99 19.55 -22.52 10.50
CA LYS A 99 20.35 -21.50 11.24
C LYS A 99 20.20 -20.09 10.65
N LEU A 100 19.69 -19.99 9.40
CA LEU A 100 19.50 -18.70 8.72
C LEU A 100 18.30 -17.95 9.30
N SER A 101 18.36 -16.61 9.25
CA SER A 101 17.19 -15.77 9.54
C SER A 101 16.09 -16.00 8.48
N GLY A 102 14.83 -15.78 8.84
CA GLY A 102 13.69 -15.96 7.92
C GLY A 102 13.86 -15.23 6.58
N GLY A 103 14.42 -14.01 6.59
CA GLY A 103 14.73 -13.26 5.37
C GLY A 103 15.84 -13.91 4.53
N GLN A 104 16.90 -14.43 5.16
CA GLN A 104 17.98 -15.15 4.48
C GLN A 104 17.49 -16.47 3.87
N GLN A 105 16.64 -17.20 4.60
CA GLN A 105 15.99 -18.40 4.10
C GLN A 105 15.18 -18.10 2.84
N LYS A 106 14.36 -17.04 2.89
CA LYS A 106 13.51 -16.64 1.76
C LYS A 106 14.32 -16.18 0.55
N LYS A 107 15.40 -15.43 0.77
CA LYS A 107 16.34 -15.02 -0.29
C LYS A 107 16.96 -16.22 -1.00
N LEU A 108 17.45 -17.19 -0.23
CA LEU A 108 18.04 -18.40 -0.78
C LEU A 108 17.04 -19.20 -1.63
N LEU A 109 15.81 -19.35 -1.14
CA LEU A 109 14.76 -20.05 -1.87
C LEU A 109 14.32 -19.31 -3.12
N LEU A 110 14.23 -17.98 -3.07
CA LEU A 110 13.98 -17.16 -4.25
C LEU A 110 15.06 -17.38 -5.32
N GLN A 111 16.34 -17.33 -4.95
CA GLN A 111 17.44 -17.58 -5.86
C GLN A 111 17.34 -18.96 -6.50
N GLN A 112 17.04 -20.00 -5.69
CA GLN A 112 16.89 -21.37 -6.17
C GLN A 112 15.76 -21.51 -7.19
N VAL A 113 14.58 -20.94 -6.87
CA VAL A 113 13.41 -20.98 -7.75
C VAL A 113 13.67 -20.25 -9.06
N LEU A 114 14.41 -19.13 -9.01
CA LEU A 114 14.76 -18.32 -10.18
C LEU A 114 15.86 -18.97 -11.04
N ASP A 115 16.81 -19.68 -10.43
CA ASP A 115 17.87 -20.43 -11.14
C ASP A 115 17.30 -21.58 -11.97
N ASP A 116 16.15 -22.12 -11.60
CA ASP A 116 15.46 -23.18 -12.34
C ASP A 116 14.86 -22.71 -13.68
N GLU A 117 14.93 -21.43 -14.01
CA GLU A 117 14.36 -20.81 -15.21
C GLU A 117 12.90 -21.22 -15.50
N PRO A 118 11.93 -20.88 -14.63
CA PRO A 118 10.53 -21.24 -14.86
C PRO A 118 9.91 -20.42 -16.01
N ASP A 119 8.89 -21.00 -16.67
CA ASP A 119 8.06 -20.28 -17.66
C ASP A 119 7.05 -19.37 -16.96
N ILE A 120 6.50 -19.84 -15.83
CA ILE A 120 5.59 -19.08 -14.97
C ILE A 120 5.98 -19.24 -13.51
N LEU A 121 5.98 -18.10 -12.82
CA LEU A 121 6.34 -17.98 -11.42
C LEU A 121 5.15 -17.47 -10.60
N LEU A 122 4.73 -18.26 -9.62
CA LEU A 122 3.72 -17.88 -8.64
C LEU A 122 4.41 -17.46 -7.35
N LEU A 123 4.14 -16.25 -6.87
CA LEU A 123 4.77 -15.67 -5.67
C LEU A 123 3.71 -15.24 -4.67
N ASP A 124 3.77 -15.76 -3.44
CA ASP A 124 2.90 -15.34 -2.35
C ASP A 124 3.71 -14.51 -1.33
N GLU A 125 3.46 -13.20 -1.31
CA GLU A 125 4.12 -12.19 -0.48
C GLU A 125 5.67 -12.30 -0.57
N PRO A 126 6.28 -12.16 -1.76
CA PRO A 126 7.72 -12.37 -1.92
C PRO A 126 8.57 -11.34 -1.17
N THR A 127 8.07 -10.13 -0.98
CA THR A 127 8.80 -9.02 -0.34
C THR A 127 8.77 -9.05 1.19
N ASN A 128 7.82 -9.78 1.81
CA ASN A 128 7.69 -9.85 3.26
C ASN A 128 8.95 -10.43 3.92
N HIS A 129 9.41 -9.79 4.99
CA HIS A 129 10.60 -10.15 5.77
C HIS A 129 11.95 -10.03 5.02
N LEU A 130 11.94 -9.56 3.76
CA LEU A 130 13.18 -9.25 3.05
C LEU A 130 13.69 -7.88 3.48
N ASP A 131 15.00 -7.73 3.51
CA ASP A 131 15.61 -6.43 3.63
C ASP A 131 15.52 -5.65 2.31
N LEU A 132 15.68 -4.35 2.42
CA LEU A 132 15.48 -3.43 1.32
C LEU A 132 16.38 -3.70 0.12
N ASP A 133 17.65 -4.06 0.37
CA ASP A 133 18.62 -4.37 -0.68
C ASP A 133 18.22 -5.63 -1.45
N THR A 134 17.64 -6.62 -0.74
CA THR A 134 17.12 -7.83 -1.38
C THR A 134 15.85 -7.56 -2.20
N VAL A 135 14.98 -6.66 -1.75
CA VAL A 135 13.79 -6.25 -2.52
C VAL A 135 14.21 -5.55 -3.82
N VAL A 136 15.17 -4.60 -3.76
CA VAL A 136 15.71 -3.93 -4.95
C VAL A 136 16.35 -4.92 -5.92
N TRP A 137 17.15 -5.85 -5.40
CA TRP A 137 17.73 -6.91 -6.22
C TRP A 137 16.66 -7.75 -6.94
N LEU A 138 15.57 -8.08 -6.23
CA LEU A 138 14.47 -8.84 -6.82
C LEU A 138 13.75 -8.04 -7.91
N GLU A 139 13.48 -6.76 -7.68
CA GLU A 139 12.91 -5.83 -8.66
C GLU A 139 13.75 -5.80 -9.95
N GLU A 140 15.07 -5.56 -9.80
CA GLU A 140 16.00 -5.50 -10.93
C GLU A 140 16.06 -6.85 -11.67
N TYR A 141 16.12 -7.95 -10.94
CA TYR A 141 16.17 -9.29 -11.53
C TYR A 141 14.93 -9.58 -12.37
N LEU A 142 13.73 -9.34 -11.81
CA LEU A 142 12.47 -9.59 -12.51
C LEU A 142 12.30 -8.67 -13.73
N ASN A 143 12.68 -7.40 -13.62
CA ASN A 143 12.61 -6.45 -14.74
C ASN A 143 13.59 -6.79 -15.86
N ASN A 144 14.81 -7.21 -15.54
CA ASN A 144 15.81 -7.56 -16.54
C ASN A 144 15.47 -8.83 -17.33
N ARG A 145 14.82 -9.81 -16.70
CA ARG A 145 14.43 -11.06 -17.37
C ARG A 145 13.20 -10.93 -18.27
N THR A 146 12.37 -9.94 -18.06
CA THR A 146 11.12 -9.76 -18.80
C THR A 146 11.27 -8.97 -20.10
N THR A 147 12.38 -8.25 -20.27
CA THR A 147 12.59 -7.36 -21.42
C THR A 147 13.29 -8.01 -22.63
N ARG A 148 13.76 -9.25 -22.55
CA ARG A 148 14.57 -9.87 -23.61
C ARG A 148 13.96 -11.17 -24.16
N GLY A 149 13.21 -11.05 -25.27
CA GLY A 149 13.03 -12.09 -26.28
C GLY A 149 12.12 -13.29 -25.89
N GLU A 150 12.40 -14.45 -26.47
CA GLU A 150 11.58 -15.68 -26.37
C GLU A 150 11.44 -16.26 -24.97
N LYS A 151 12.27 -15.86 -24.01
CA LYS A 151 12.26 -16.31 -22.59
C LYS A 151 11.64 -15.30 -21.62
N ALA A 152 10.62 -14.55 -22.04
CA ALA A 152 9.92 -13.65 -21.13
C ALA A 152 9.27 -14.42 -19.98
N LEU A 153 9.69 -14.15 -18.74
CA LEU A 153 9.12 -14.74 -17.52
C LEU A 153 7.70 -14.24 -17.30
N THR A 154 6.76 -15.15 -17.09
CA THR A 154 5.38 -14.85 -16.71
C THR A 154 5.26 -14.91 -15.19
N ILE A 155 4.60 -13.94 -14.58
CA ILE A 155 4.51 -13.83 -13.13
C ILE A 155 3.06 -13.63 -12.71
N LEU A 156 2.62 -14.38 -11.70
CA LEU A 156 1.43 -14.09 -10.90
C LEU A 156 1.89 -13.94 -9.45
N MET A 157 1.71 -12.74 -8.88
CA MET A 157 2.16 -12.48 -7.52
C MET A 157 1.05 -11.93 -6.65
N VAL A 158 1.13 -12.23 -5.36
CA VAL A 158 0.39 -11.57 -4.29
C VAL A 158 1.42 -10.75 -3.51
N THR A 159 1.22 -9.44 -3.38
CA THR A 159 2.05 -8.60 -2.51
C THR A 159 1.30 -7.34 -2.10
N HIS A 160 1.68 -6.79 -0.96
CA HIS A 160 1.19 -5.52 -0.44
C HIS A 160 2.20 -4.38 -0.61
N ASP A 161 3.39 -4.65 -1.14
CA ASP A 161 4.41 -3.66 -1.45
C ASP A 161 4.05 -2.89 -2.72
N ARG A 162 3.62 -1.64 -2.55
CA ARG A 162 3.09 -0.78 -3.63
C ARG A 162 4.16 -0.33 -4.61
N TYR A 163 5.39 -0.09 -4.14
CA TYR A 163 6.52 0.24 -5.01
C TYR A 163 6.91 -0.93 -5.89
N PHE A 164 6.93 -2.12 -5.29
CA PHE A 164 7.21 -3.35 -6.03
C PHE A 164 6.13 -3.61 -7.09
N LEU A 165 4.84 -3.38 -6.74
CA LEU A 165 3.73 -3.47 -7.69
C LEU A 165 3.89 -2.50 -8.85
N ASP A 166 4.24 -1.24 -8.57
CA ASP A 166 4.36 -0.19 -9.59
C ASP A 166 5.55 -0.42 -10.51
N SER A 167 6.66 -0.96 -9.99
CA SER A 167 7.89 -1.19 -10.74
C SER A 167 7.89 -2.49 -11.56
N VAL A 168 7.20 -3.55 -11.08
CA VAL A 168 7.28 -4.89 -11.68
C VAL A 168 6.04 -5.25 -12.48
N CYS A 169 4.84 -4.86 -12.05
CA CYS A 169 3.59 -5.36 -12.64
C CYS A 169 3.18 -4.62 -13.91
N THR A 170 2.62 -5.39 -14.86
CA THR A 170 1.99 -4.86 -16.09
C THR A 170 0.48 -4.91 -16.00
N ASP A 171 -0.07 -5.79 -15.16
CA ASP A 171 -1.48 -6.02 -14.99
C ASP A 171 -1.80 -6.22 -13.51
N ILE A 172 -2.97 -5.79 -13.07
CA ILE A 172 -3.46 -5.97 -11.72
C ILE A 172 -4.83 -6.66 -11.75
N PHE A 173 -4.95 -7.74 -11.00
CA PHE A 173 -6.21 -8.42 -10.73
C PHE A 173 -6.67 -8.08 -9.33
N GLU A 174 -7.82 -7.43 -9.20
CA GLU A 174 -8.44 -7.16 -7.91
C GLU A 174 -9.55 -8.17 -7.64
N LEU A 175 -9.43 -8.91 -6.54
CA LEU A 175 -10.48 -9.78 -6.04
C LEU A 175 -11.28 -9.02 -4.98
N ASP A 176 -12.52 -8.64 -5.32
CA ASP A 176 -13.37 -7.81 -4.50
C ASP A 176 -14.83 -8.28 -4.58
N GLU A 177 -15.52 -8.36 -3.43
CA GLU A 177 -16.90 -8.87 -3.32
C GLU A 177 -17.15 -10.15 -4.13
N HIS A 178 -16.26 -11.14 -3.98
CA HIS A 178 -16.29 -12.44 -4.66
C HIS A 178 -16.08 -12.41 -6.18
N SER A 179 -15.83 -11.25 -6.77
CA SER A 179 -15.61 -11.04 -8.20
C SER A 179 -14.17 -10.61 -8.50
N LEU A 180 -13.69 -10.92 -9.70
CA LEU A 180 -12.36 -10.55 -10.17
C LEU A 180 -12.48 -9.39 -11.18
N TYR A 181 -11.72 -8.34 -10.95
CA TYR A 181 -11.59 -7.19 -11.86
C TYR A 181 -10.15 -7.10 -12.37
N ALA A 182 -9.99 -7.00 -13.69
CA ALA A 182 -8.69 -6.90 -14.33
C ALA A 182 -8.40 -5.45 -14.76
N TYR A 183 -7.21 -4.96 -14.44
CA TYR A 183 -6.71 -3.65 -14.84
C TYR A 183 -5.39 -3.83 -15.59
N HIS A 184 -5.28 -3.23 -16.78
CA HIS A 184 -4.07 -3.27 -17.60
C HIS A 184 -3.25 -2.01 -17.35
N GLY A 185 -2.24 -2.12 -16.51
CA GLY A 185 -1.39 -1.00 -16.09
C GLY A 185 -0.70 -1.29 -14.76
N ASN A 186 0.08 -0.31 -14.29
CA ASN A 186 0.77 -0.35 -13.00
C ASN A 186 -0.17 -0.04 -11.83
N TYR A 187 0.40 0.00 -10.61
CA TYR A 187 -0.37 0.24 -9.39
C TYR A 187 -1.03 1.64 -9.37
N THR A 188 -0.34 2.67 -9.87
CA THR A 188 -0.88 4.03 -9.95
C THR A 188 -2.12 4.08 -10.84
N TYR A 189 -2.07 3.48 -12.02
CA TYR A 189 -3.22 3.37 -12.93
C TYR A 189 -4.39 2.59 -12.30
N TYR A 190 -4.09 1.51 -11.57
CA TYR A 190 -5.10 0.74 -10.86
C TYR A 190 -5.87 1.60 -9.84
N ILE A 191 -5.17 2.41 -9.03
CA ILE A 191 -5.81 3.27 -8.02
C ILE A 191 -6.78 4.25 -8.66
N GLU A 192 -6.39 4.90 -9.77
CA GLU A 192 -7.26 5.82 -10.51
C GLU A 192 -8.52 5.11 -11.04
N LYS A 193 -8.33 3.99 -11.74
CA LYS A 193 -9.45 3.24 -12.35
C LYS A 193 -10.35 2.58 -11.31
N ARG A 194 -9.79 2.17 -10.18
CA ARG A 194 -10.58 1.68 -9.04
C ARG A 194 -11.46 2.79 -8.46
N ALA A 195 -10.91 3.99 -8.28
CA ALA A 195 -11.66 5.14 -7.78
C ALA A 195 -12.82 5.49 -8.72
N GLU A 196 -12.58 5.59 -10.03
CA GLU A 196 -13.63 5.80 -11.05
C GLU A 196 -14.73 4.73 -10.98
N ARG A 197 -14.35 3.44 -10.85
CA ARG A 197 -15.31 2.34 -10.74
C ARG A 197 -16.18 2.47 -9.50
N ILE A 198 -15.57 2.76 -8.34
CA ILE A 198 -16.30 2.92 -7.07
C ILE A 198 -17.25 4.10 -7.14
N GLU A 199 -16.83 5.22 -7.71
CA GLU A 199 -17.68 6.40 -7.90
C GLU A 199 -18.87 6.10 -8.80
N ALA A 200 -18.64 5.43 -9.94
CA ALA A 200 -19.71 5.00 -10.83
C ALA A 200 -20.70 4.05 -10.12
N GLN A 201 -20.22 3.07 -9.36
CA GLN A 201 -21.07 2.16 -8.57
C GLN A 201 -21.87 2.92 -7.51
N ASN A 202 -21.27 3.86 -6.80
CA ASN A 202 -21.95 4.68 -5.80
C ASN A 202 -23.04 5.54 -6.43
N ALA A 203 -22.78 6.14 -7.60
CA ALA A 203 -23.79 6.89 -8.36
C ALA A 203 -24.97 6.01 -8.81
N GLU A 204 -24.71 4.75 -9.24
CA GLU A 204 -25.77 3.80 -9.57
C GLU A 204 -26.61 3.41 -8.35
N VAL A 205 -25.96 3.16 -7.20
CA VAL A 205 -26.65 2.84 -5.93
C VAL A 205 -27.50 4.01 -5.47
N GLU A 206 -27.02 5.24 -5.61
CA GLU A 206 -27.79 6.44 -5.25
C GLU A 206 -29.01 6.64 -6.17
N LYS A 207 -28.85 6.43 -7.49
CA LYS A 207 -29.98 6.40 -8.41
C LYS A 207 -30.99 5.31 -8.05
N ALA A 208 -30.52 4.10 -7.73
CA ALA A 208 -31.38 3.00 -7.30
C ALA A 208 -32.11 3.34 -5.98
N ARG A 209 -31.43 4.02 -5.03
CA ARG A 209 -32.02 4.46 -3.76
C ARG A 209 -33.11 5.51 -3.96
N ASN A 210 -32.92 6.47 -4.85
CA ASN A 210 -33.94 7.48 -5.18
C ASN A 210 -35.17 6.84 -5.83
N LEU A 211 -34.94 5.93 -6.80
CA LEU A 211 -36.01 5.12 -7.39
C LEU A 211 -36.73 4.25 -6.34
N TYR A 212 -35.99 3.59 -5.46
CA TYR A 212 -36.57 2.77 -4.40
C TYR A 212 -37.48 3.59 -3.47
N ARG A 213 -37.10 4.83 -3.10
CA ARG A 213 -37.96 5.71 -2.29
C ARG A 213 -39.28 5.99 -2.98
N THR A 214 -39.27 6.28 -4.28
CA THR A 214 -40.49 6.52 -5.09
C THR A 214 -41.35 5.25 -5.18
N GLU A 215 -40.72 4.10 -5.46
CA GLU A 215 -41.47 2.82 -5.56
C GLU A 215 -41.96 2.34 -4.20
N LEU A 216 -41.27 2.67 -3.09
CA LEU A 216 -41.71 2.37 -1.73
C LEU A 216 -42.99 3.13 -1.37
N GLU A 217 -43.08 4.40 -1.76
CA GLU A 217 -44.33 5.16 -1.59
C GLU A 217 -45.49 4.55 -2.39
N TRP A 218 -45.21 4.14 -3.65
CA TRP A 218 -46.20 3.43 -4.44
C TRP A 218 -46.59 2.08 -3.80
N MET A 219 -45.64 1.35 -3.27
CA MET A 219 -45.90 0.06 -2.61
C MET A 219 -46.73 0.21 -1.34
N ARG A 220 -46.60 1.31 -0.59
CA ARG A 220 -47.38 1.64 0.61
C ARG A 220 -48.80 2.09 0.31
N ARG A 221 -49.08 2.63 -0.89
CA ARG A 221 -50.46 3.02 -1.28
C ARG A 221 -51.31 1.77 -1.48
N MET A 222 -52.48 1.74 -0.85
CA MET A 222 -53.46 0.65 -1.06
C MET A 222 -53.99 0.70 -2.48
N PRO A 223 -54.20 -0.42 -3.21
CA PRO A 223 -54.85 -0.43 -4.50
C PRO A 223 -56.28 0.07 -4.34
N GLN A 224 -56.69 0.99 -5.24
CA GLN A 224 -58.10 1.37 -5.36
C GLN A 224 -58.94 0.13 -5.74
N ALA A 225 -60.18 0.04 -5.24
CA ALA A 225 -61.08 -1.12 -5.36
C ALA A 225 -60.98 -1.82 -6.75
N ARG A 226 -60.68 -3.15 -6.75
CA ARG A 226 -60.54 -4.06 -7.91
C ARG A 226 -59.27 -3.94 -8.76
N ALA A 227 -58.25 -3.17 -8.38
CA ALA A 227 -56.96 -3.15 -9.09
C ALA A 227 -55.92 -4.00 -8.37
N HIS A 228 -55.32 -4.97 -9.04
CA HIS A 228 -54.15 -5.69 -8.59
C HIS A 228 -52.87 -4.91 -8.94
N LYS A 229 -51.92 -4.89 -8.03
CA LYS A 229 -50.57 -4.34 -8.35
C LYS A 229 -49.90 -5.25 -9.38
N ALA A 230 -49.31 -4.66 -10.41
CA ALA A 230 -48.63 -5.42 -11.45
C ALA A 230 -47.46 -6.19 -10.86
N GLN A 231 -47.44 -7.52 -11.04
CA GLN A 231 -46.40 -8.41 -10.47
C GLN A 231 -45.01 -7.98 -10.89
N TYR A 232 -44.81 -7.64 -12.19
CA TYR A 232 -43.52 -7.14 -12.69
C TYR A 232 -42.97 -5.93 -11.90
N ARG A 233 -43.85 -4.99 -11.49
CA ARG A 233 -43.43 -3.82 -10.72
C ARG A 233 -43.08 -4.18 -9.27
N ILE A 234 -43.72 -5.20 -8.72
CA ILE A 234 -43.40 -5.76 -7.41
C ILE A 234 -42.02 -6.43 -7.46
N ASP A 235 -41.75 -7.22 -8.49
CA ASP A 235 -40.49 -7.91 -8.67
C ASP A 235 -39.32 -6.90 -8.86
N ASN A 236 -39.53 -5.87 -9.70
CA ASN A 236 -38.59 -4.75 -9.85
C ASN A 236 -38.33 -3.99 -8.52
N PHE A 237 -39.38 -3.82 -7.67
CA PHE A 237 -39.23 -3.19 -6.37
C PHE A 237 -38.23 -3.97 -5.48
N TYR A 238 -38.34 -5.31 -5.44
CA TYR A 238 -37.41 -6.14 -4.65
C TYR A 238 -35.99 -6.13 -5.23
N GLU A 239 -35.83 -6.07 -6.55
CA GLU A 239 -34.52 -5.90 -7.17
C GLU A 239 -33.90 -4.52 -6.85
N LEU A 240 -34.69 -3.45 -6.92
CA LEU A 240 -34.27 -2.11 -6.52
C LEU A 240 -33.93 -2.03 -5.03
N GLU A 241 -34.70 -2.69 -4.17
CA GLU A 241 -34.41 -2.78 -2.74
C GLU A 241 -33.05 -3.44 -2.48
N LYS A 242 -32.77 -4.55 -3.18
CA LYS A 242 -31.49 -5.25 -3.08
C LYS A 242 -30.32 -4.37 -3.53
N LYS A 243 -30.47 -3.65 -4.66
CA LYS A 243 -29.46 -2.70 -5.17
C LYS A 243 -29.30 -1.49 -4.24
N ALA A 244 -30.39 -0.90 -3.75
CA ALA A 244 -30.36 0.27 -2.87
C ALA A 244 -29.70 -0.03 -1.49
N LYS A 245 -29.71 -1.29 -1.04
CA LYS A 245 -29.06 -1.74 0.19
C LYS A 245 -27.56 -2.04 0.04
N GLN A 246 -27.05 -2.11 -1.20
CA GLN A 246 -25.63 -2.37 -1.52
C GLN A 246 -24.76 -1.12 -1.36
N GLN A 247 -24.85 -0.42 -0.24
CA GLN A 247 -24.00 0.75 -0.02
C GLN A 247 -22.58 0.33 0.38
N ARG A 248 -21.59 0.70 -0.41
CA ARG A 248 -20.19 0.76 0.03
C ARG A 248 -19.99 2.05 0.83
N ASN A 249 -19.84 1.90 2.13
CA ASN A 249 -19.36 3.00 2.97
C ASN A 249 -17.82 3.01 2.93
N GLU A 250 -17.24 3.41 1.82
CA GLU A 250 -15.89 3.99 1.84
C GLU A 250 -16.10 5.50 2.12
N SER A 251 -16.56 5.81 3.32
CA SER A 251 -16.63 7.20 3.75
C SER A 251 -15.21 7.67 4.06
N ASP A 252 -14.76 8.72 3.38
CA ASP A 252 -13.60 9.53 3.79
C ASP A 252 -13.89 10.11 5.19
N ILE A 253 -13.66 9.33 6.22
CA ILE A 253 -13.73 9.79 7.60
C ILE A 253 -12.44 10.56 7.84
N ARG A 254 -12.49 11.88 7.67
CA ARG A 254 -11.39 12.77 8.07
C ARG A 254 -11.26 12.71 9.59
N LEU A 255 -10.25 11.97 10.04
CA LEU A 255 -9.97 11.75 11.45
C LEU A 255 -8.96 12.78 11.94
N THR A 256 -9.42 13.68 12.77
CA THR A 256 -8.55 14.41 13.69
C THR A 256 -8.57 13.66 15.01
N VAL A 257 -7.61 12.77 15.24
CA VAL A 257 -7.48 12.08 16.54
C VAL A 257 -6.60 12.93 17.46
N LYS A 258 -7.17 13.33 18.59
CA LYS A 258 -6.41 14.06 19.60
C LYS A 258 -5.56 13.05 20.38
N SER A 259 -4.26 13.12 20.25
CA SER A 259 -3.35 12.43 21.17
C SER A 259 -3.43 13.04 22.57
N GLY A 260 -3.13 12.26 23.60
CA GLY A 260 -3.00 12.77 24.96
C GLY A 260 -1.97 13.91 25.05
N TYR A 261 -2.06 14.74 26.09
CA TYR A 261 -1.07 15.79 26.34
C TYR A 261 0.34 15.21 26.34
N ILE A 262 1.26 15.86 25.63
CA ILE A 262 2.68 15.52 25.60
C ILE A 262 3.50 16.73 26.09
N GLY A 263 4.39 16.49 27.05
CA GLY A 263 5.29 17.50 27.61
C GLY A 263 6.37 17.93 26.63
N ASN A 264 7.25 18.85 27.04
CA ASN A 264 8.36 19.30 26.19
C ASN A 264 9.49 18.26 26.10
N LYS A 265 9.71 17.49 27.16
CA LYS A 265 10.70 16.43 27.17
C LYS A 265 10.07 15.12 26.70
N ILE A 266 10.56 14.61 25.57
CA ILE A 266 10.09 13.36 24.97
C ILE A 266 11.07 12.25 25.33
N PHE A 267 12.24 12.19 24.69
CA PHE A 267 13.36 11.41 25.16
C PHE A 267 14.68 12.07 24.76
N GLU A 268 15.69 11.83 25.59
CA GLU A 268 17.06 12.30 25.38
C GLU A 268 18.02 11.13 25.54
N ALA A 269 18.86 10.94 24.54
CA ALA A 269 19.99 10.01 24.57
C ALA A 269 21.30 10.82 24.61
N LYS A 270 22.16 10.55 25.57
CA LYS A 270 23.47 11.20 25.71
C LYS A 270 24.53 10.13 25.85
N ASP A 271 25.44 10.06 24.88
CA ASP A 271 26.60 9.18 24.86
C ASP A 271 26.24 7.70 25.07
N VAL A 272 25.17 7.25 24.46
CA VAL A 272 24.59 5.93 24.70
C VAL A 272 25.31 4.87 23.90
N CYS A 273 25.80 3.84 24.61
CA CYS A 273 26.36 2.65 24.00
C CYS A 273 25.57 1.40 24.37
N LYS A 274 25.43 0.49 23.40
CA LYS A 274 24.82 -0.82 23.59
C LYS A 274 25.47 -1.88 22.71
N ALA A 275 25.90 -2.98 23.33
CA ALA A 275 26.45 -4.12 22.61
C ALA A 275 25.95 -5.44 23.20
N PHE A 276 25.97 -6.49 22.39
CA PHE A 276 25.71 -7.85 22.82
C PHE A 276 26.91 -8.72 22.51
N THR A 277 27.24 -9.61 23.41
CA THR A 277 28.27 -10.63 23.19
C THR A 277 27.59 -11.96 22.90
N SER A 278 27.90 -12.56 21.76
CA SER A 278 27.37 -13.87 21.40
C SER A 278 27.93 -14.94 22.37
N PRO A 279 27.04 -15.70 23.04
CA PRO A 279 27.51 -16.73 23.98
C PRO A 279 28.28 -17.88 23.29
N SER A 280 28.04 -18.09 21.99
CA SER A 280 28.62 -19.21 21.22
C SER A 280 29.94 -18.86 20.54
N THR A 281 30.09 -17.61 20.03
CA THR A 281 31.29 -17.19 19.27
C THR A 281 32.17 -16.22 20.03
N GLY A 282 31.69 -15.62 21.13
CA GLY A 282 32.41 -14.57 21.86
C GLY A 282 32.47 -13.23 21.10
N GLU A 283 31.91 -13.14 19.93
CA GLU A 283 31.90 -11.91 19.11
C GLU A 283 31.03 -10.84 19.76
N LYS A 284 31.55 -9.62 19.83
CA LYS A 284 30.84 -8.45 20.33
C LYS A 284 30.14 -7.74 19.16
N LYS A 285 28.82 -7.76 19.17
CA LYS A 285 28.00 -7.01 18.21
C LYS A 285 27.58 -5.68 18.81
N VAL A 286 28.12 -4.59 18.28
CA VAL A 286 27.77 -3.22 18.70
C VAL A 286 26.48 -2.81 18.00
N ILE A 287 25.51 -2.29 18.77
CA ILE A 287 24.21 -1.86 18.28
C ILE A 287 24.12 -0.34 18.25
N LEU A 288 24.61 0.33 19.29
CA LEU A 288 24.75 1.78 19.39
C LEU A 288 26.14 2.10 19.88
N ASP A 289 26.78 3.07 19.27
CA ASP A 289 28.10 3.57 19.68
C ASP A 289 28.04 5.10 19.79
N HIS A 290 28.22 5.59 21.04
CA HIS A 290 28.19 7.02 21.38
C HIS A 290 26.99 7.77 20.80
N PHE A 291 25.81 7.16 20.83
CA PHE A 291 24.59 7.70 20.25
C PHE A 291 24.08 8.90 21.07
N ASN A 292 23.86 10.03 20.36
CA ASN A 292 23.34 11.26 20.94
C ASN A 292 22.13 11.71 20.14
N TYR A 293 20.99 11.93 20.81
CA TYR A 293 19.78 12.43 20.18
C TYR A 293 18.82 13.05 21.17
N VAL A 294 18.11 14.11 20.72
CA VAL A 294 17.02 14.74 21.46
C VAL A 294 15.78 14.72 20.60
N PHE A 295 14.80 13.94 21.00
CA PHE A 295 13.55 13.78 20.26
C PHE A 295 12.62 14.96 20.49
N SER A 296 12.11 15.57 19.40
CA SER A 296 11.26 16.75 19.43
C SER A 296 9.78 16.38 19.58
N ARG A 297 8.96 17.38 19.95
CA ARG A 297 7.50 17.17 19.99
C ARG A 297 6.94 17.02 18.59
N TYR A 298 5.99 16.09 18.44
CA TYR A 298 5.28 15.80 17.18
C TYR A 298 6.17 15.29 16.04
N GLU A 299 7.40 14.95 16.36
CA GLU A 299 8.36 14.40 15.43
C GLU A 299 7.92 13.03 14.92
N LYS A 300 8.05 12.80 13.62
CA LYS A 300 7.73 11.54 12.95
C LYS A 300 8.97 10.97 12.30
N LEU A 301 9.57 9.99 12.97
CA LEU A 301 10.83 9.38 12.62
C LEU A 301 10.62 8.03 11.95
N GLY A 302 11.28 7.81 10.83
CA GLY A 302 11.41 6.50 10.20
C GLY A 302 12.71 5.81 10.57
N ILE A 303 12.70 4.51 10.75
CA ILE A 303 13.91 3.71 10.97
C ILE A 303 14.07 2.72 9.83
N ILE A 304 15.21 2.80 9.14
CA ILE A 304 15.58 1.88 8.06
C ILE A 304 16.95 1.23 8.31
N GLY A 305 17.22 0.14 7.62
CA GLY A 305 18.49 -0.59 7.70
C GLY A 305 18.28 -2.08 7.48
N ASN A 306 19.36 -2.80 7.21
CA ASN A 306 19.32 -4.23 6.93
C ASN A 306 18.86 -5.05 8.16
N ASN A 307 18.47 -6.28 7.93
CA ASN A 307 18.04 -7.16 9.01
C ASN A 307 19.22 -7.43 9.97
N GLY A 308 18.93 -7.33 11.28
CA GLY A 308 19.92 -7.57 12.33
C GLY A 308 20.85 -6.39 12.64
N THR A 309 20.63 -5.18 12.09
CA THR A 309 21.42 -3.97 12.41
C THR A 309 21.11 -3.34 13.77
N GLY A 310 20.04 -3.80 14.45
CA GLY A 310 19.71 -3.33 15.79
C GLY A 310 18.43 -2.52 15.91
N LYS A 311 17.62 -2.39 14.85
CA LYS A 311 16.34 -1.63 14.84
C LYS A 311 15.41 -1.99 16.00
N SER A 312 15.07 -3.28 16.14
CA SER A 312 14.19 -3.75 17.23
C SER A 312 14.86 -3.63 18.62
N THR A 313 16.18 -3.69 18.69
CA THR A 313 16.91 -3.43 19.94
C THR A 313 16.79 -1.97 20.37
N PHE A 314 16.88 -1.03 19.42
CA PHE A 314 16.66 0.38 19.67
C PHE A 314 15.25 0.65 20.23
N ILE A 315 14.22 0.02 19.65
CA ILE A 315 12.85 0.11 20.18
C ILE A 315 12.77 -0.42 21.61
N LYS A 316 13.38 -1.58 21.92
CA LYS A 316 13.39 -2.16 23.27
C LYS A 316 14.12 -1.30 24.29
N LEU A 317 15.20 -0.61 23.89
CA LEU A 317 15.86 0.39 24.72
C LEU A 317 14.93 1.56 25.02
N LEU A 318 14.19 2.06 24.00
CA LEU A 318 13.25 3.16 24.15
C LEU A 318 12.07 2.81 25.07
N LEU A 319 11.57 1.57 24.98
CA LEU A 319 10.53 1.06 25.86
C LEU A 319 11.01 0.74 27.28
N GLY A 320 12.34 0.78 27.53
CA GLY A 320 12.93 0.44 28.82
C GLY A 320 12.97 -1.06 29.12
N GLU A 321 12.72 -1.92 28.12
CA GLU A 321 12.78 -3.38 28.25
C GLU A 321 14.23 -3.90 28.41
N ILE A 322 15.18 -3.17 27.84
CA ILE A 322 16.62 -3.49 27.89
C ILE A 322 17.35 -2.25 28.42
N PRO A 323 18.26 -2.40 29.39
CA PRO A 323 19.10 -1.30 29.87
C PRO A 323 20.22 -0.98 28.86
N VAL A 324 20.66 0.29 28.86
CA VAL A 324 21.88 0.72 28.16
C VAL A 324 23.12 0.20 28.90
N ASP A 325 24.24 0.04 28.19
CA ASP A 325 25.49 -0.39 28.78
C ASP A 325 26.29 0.80 29.38
N SER A 326 26.23 1.95 28.70
CA SER A 326 26.78 3.23 29.17
C SER A 326 25.97 4.41 28.59
N GLY A 327 26.19 5.59 29.15
CA GLY A 327 25.48 6.81 28.76
C GLY A 327 24.20 7.04 29.55
N CYS A 328 23.42 8.03 29.12
CA CYS A 328 22.16 8.40 29.75
C CYS A 328 21.03 8.28 28.73
N TRP A 329 19.98 7.53 29.09
CA TRP A 329 18.76 7.36 28.32
C TRP A 329 17.57 7.81 29.17
N ASP A 330 17.02 9.00 28.87
CA ASP A 330 16.01 9.63 29.71
C ASP A 330 14.73 9.89 28.93
N VAL A 331 13.61 9.31 29.38
CA VAL A 331 12.29 9.41 28.78
C VAL A 331 11.40 10.29 29.61
N GLY A 332 10.67 11.21 28.98
CA GLY A 332 9.77 12.15 29.62
C GLY A 332 8.61 11.44 30.35
N THR A 333 8.28 11.88 31.57
CA THR A 333 7.25 11.29 32.44
C THR A 333 5.83 11.36 31.86
N THR A 334 5.58 12.24 30.88
CA THR A 334 4.29 12.42 30.22
C THR A 334 4.13 11.51 29.01
N VAL A 335 5.18 10.79 28.60
CA VAL A 335 5.15 9.92 27.42
C VAL A 335 4.34 8.66 27.72
N ARG A 336 3.38 8.39 26.84
CA ARG A 336 2.54 7.17 26.86
C ARG A 336 2.78 6.41 25.57
N PHE A 337 3.57 5.36 25.66
CA PHE A 337 3.89 4.54 24.50
C PHE A 337 2.69 3.69 24.07
N GLY A 338 2.43 3.68 22.75
CA GLY A 338 1.67 2.66 22.06
C GLY A 338 2.62 1.87 21.18
N TYR A 339 2.83 0.61 21.49
CA TYR A 339 3.75 -0.23 20.72
C TYR A 339 3.00 -1.31 19.94
N TYR A 340 3.14 -1.26 18.62
CA TYR A 340 2.71 -2.30 17.71
C TYR A 340 3.91 -3.17 17.36
N ALA A 341 3.99 -4.35 17.95
CA ALA A 341 5.10 -5.28 17.78
C ALA A 341 4.91 -6.15 16.53
N GLN A 342 6.01 -6.54 15.91
CA GLN A 342 6.03 -7.49 14.81
C GLN A 342 5.42 -8.85 15.19
N THR A 343 5.66 -9.32 16.43
CA THR A 343 4.97 -10.49 16.99
C THR A 343 3.66 -10.03 17.63
N GLY A 344 2.53 -10.36 17.01
CA GLY A 344 1.21 -9.95 17.48
C GLY A 344 0.88 -10.38 18.90
N LEU A 345 -0.09 -9.68 19.54
CA LEU A 345 -0.65 -10.06 20.82
C LEU A 345 -1.37 -11.40 20.73
N GLN A 346 -1.21 -12.22 21.76
CA GLN A 346 -2.08 -13.37 21.96
C GLN A 346 -3.41 -12.87 22.54
N PHE A 347 -4.47 -13.01 21.78
CA PHE A 347 -5.82 -12.68 22.23
C PHE A 347 -6.48 -13.88 22.88
N ASP A 348 -7.39 -13.60 23.79
CA ASP A 348 -8.36 -14.59 24.26
C ASP A 348 -9.32 -14.94 23.12
N GLU A 349 -9.13 -16.10 22.53
CA GLU A 349 -9.89 -16.56 21.36
C GLU A 349 -11.37 -16.81 21.66
N SER A 350 -11.75 -16.91 22.92
CA SER A 350 -13.14 -17.08 23.38
C SER A 350 -13.95 -15.77 23.43
N LYS A 351 -13.26 -14.61 23.35
CA LYS A 351 -13.92 -13.30 23.36
C LYS A 351 -14.36 -12.87 21.97
N LYS A 352 -15.36 -11.99 21.90
CA LYS A 352 -15.76 -11.31 20.67
C LYS A 352 -14.79 -10.16 20.36
N VAL A 353 -14.67 -9.83 19.09
CA VAL A 353 -13.81 -8.73 18.60
C VAL A 353 -14.14 -7.41 19.29
N ILE A 354 -15.44 -7.07 19.41
CA ILE A 354 -15.90 -5.83 20.04
C ILE A 354 -15.55 -5.77 21.52
N ASP A 355 -15.61 -6.90 22.23
CA ASP A 355 -15.36 -6.96 23.68
C ASP A 355 -13.88 -6.71 23.98
N ILE A 356 -12.95 -7.25 23.17
CA ILE A 356 -11.51 -6.98 23.28
C ILE A 356 -11.22 -5.46 23.25
N VAL A 357 -11.89 -4.75 22.34
CA VAL A 357 -11.67 -3.31 22.19
C VAL A 357 -12.36 -2.51 23.28
N ARG A 358 -13.57 -2.92 23.73
CA ARG A 358 -14.29 -2.31 24.84
C ARG A 358 -13.59 -2.47 26.19
N ASP A 359 -12.92 -3.60 26.41
CA ASP A 359 -12.11 -3.82 27.62
C ASP A 359 -10.99 -2.77 27.77
N ILE A 360 -10.57 -2.13 26.65
CA ILE A 360 -9.56 -1.07 26.66
C ILE A 360 -10.22 0.29 26.87
N ALA A 361 -11.21 0.62 26.05
CA ALA A 361 -11.97 1.86 26.12
C ALA A 361 -13.33 1.72 25.41
N GLU A 362 -14.39 2.28 25.99
CA GLU A 362 -15.71 2.35 25.33
C GLU A 362 -15.74 3.39 24.19
N THR A 363 -14.97 4.46 24.34
CA THR A 363 -14.91 5.57 23.39
C THR A 363 -13.50 6.13 23.26
N VAL A 364 -13.17 6.62 22.05
CA VAL A 364 -11.95 7.37 21.76
C VAL A 364 -12.31 8.84 21.55
N ASP A 365 -11.53 9.75 22.11
CA ASP A 365 -11.69 11.19 21.91
C ASP A 365 -11.03 11.58 20.57
N LEU A 366 -11.84 12.14 19.65
CA LEU A 366 -11.38 12.61 18.34
C LEU A 366 -10.86 14.06 18.39
N GLY A 367 -10.91 14.72 19.52
CA GLY A 367 -10.75 16.17 19.59
C GLY A 367 -12.07 16.91 19.31
N ASN A 368 -12.10 18.22 19.54
CA ASN A 368 -13.28 19.07 19.35
C ASN A 368 -14.55 18.60 20.10
N GLY A 369 -14.40 17.80 21.18
CA GLY A 369 -15.52 17.26 21.95
C GLY A 369 -16.25 16.08 21.28
N GLN A 370 -15.82 15.63 20.14
CA GLN A 370 -16.39 14.46 19.48
C GLN A 370 -15.76 13.17 20.01
N LYS A 371 -16.60 12.19 20.34
CA LYS A 371 -16.19 10.86 20.78
C LYS A 371 -16.64 9.82 19.77
N MET A 372 -15.74 8.89 19.46
CA MET A 372 -16.02 7.75 18.61
C MET A 372 -16.21 6.50 19.48
N THR A 373 -17.25 5.72 19.25
CA THR A 373 -17.48 4.46 19.96
C THR A 373 -16.53 3.37 19.46
N ALA A 374 -16.27 2.35 20.29
CA ALA A 374 -15.46 1.20 19.91
C ALA A 374 -15.95 0.52 18.60
N SER A 375 -17.28 0.45 18.39
CA SER A 375 -17.86 -0.10 17.17
C SER A 375 -17.55 0.76 15.93
N GLN A 376 -17.67 2.07 16.03
CA GLN A 376 -17.32 2.98 14.93
C GLN A 376 -15.82 2.93 14.61
N PHE A 377 -14.97 2.84 15.65
CA PHE A 377 -13.53 2.70 15.49
C PHE A 377 -13.16 1.40 14.76
N LEU A 378 -13.78 0.28 15.14
CA LEU A 378 -13.60 -1.00 14.45
C LEU A 378 -14.10 -0.94 12.99
N GLN A 379 -15.23 -0.26 12.72
CA GLN A 379 -15.71 -0.05 11.34
C GLN A 379 -14.72 0.73 10.49
N MET A 380 -14.11 1.75 11.06
CA MET A 380 -13.05 2.52 10.39
C MET A 380 -11.89 1.62 9.97
N PHE A 381 -11.48 0.71 10.84
CA PHE A 381 -10.47 -0.31 10.54
C PHE A 381 -11.07 -1.54 9.82
N LEU A 382 -12.13 -1.34 9.04
CA LEU A 382 -12.72 -2.31 8.12
C LEU A 382 -13.27 -3.60 8.77
N PHE A 383 -13.64 -3.56 10.06
CA PHE A 383 -14.42 -4.62 10.67
C PHE A 383 -15.91 -4.36 10.43
N SER A 384 -16.55 -5.22 9.64
CA SER A 384 -18.00 -5.12 9.41
C SER A 384 -18.77 -5.32 10.72
N PRO A 385 -20.02 -4.79 10.85
CA PRO A 385 -20.84 -4.99 12.05
C PRO A 385 -20.97 -6.45 12.47
N ASN A 386 -21.09 -7.37 11.51
CA ASN A 386 -21.19 -8.81 11.81
C ASN A 386 -19.87 -9.36 12.37
N GLN A 387 -18.72 -9.01 11.77
CA GLN A 387 -17.41 -9.45 12.25
C GLN A 387 -17.08 -8.94 13.65
N GLN A 388 -17.59 -7.78 14.05
CA GLN A 388 -17.38 -7.24 15.41
C GLN A 388 -17.96 -8.14 16.51
N TYR A 389 -19.02 -8.88 16.20
CA TYR A 389 -19.67 -9.81 17.14
C TYR A 389 -19.21 -11.27 16.96
N ASP A 390 -18.33 -11.56 16.00
CA ASP A 390 -17.69 -12.86 15.87
C ASP A 390 -16.62 -13.07 16.94
N PHE A 391 -16.31 -14.35 17.21
CA PHE A 391 -15.22 -14.72 18.11
C PHE A 391 -13.85 -14.51 17.43
N VAL A 392 -12.85 -14.12 18.22
CA VAL A 392 -11.47 -13.90 17.73
C VAL A 392 -10.87 -15.15 17.11
N SER A 393 -11.26 -16.35 17.56
CA SER A 393 -10.87 -17.64 16.97
C SER A 393 -11.21 -17.78 15.48
N LYS A 394 -12.24 -17.08 14.99
CA LYS A 394 -12.67 -17.11 13.59
C LYS A 394 -11.90 -16.14 12.68
N LEU A 395 -11.11 -15.23 13.26
CA LEU A 395 -10.36 -14.24 12.49
C LEU A 395 -9.16 -14.89 11.81
N SER A 396 -8.90 -14.46 10.58
CA SER A 396 -7.65 -14.75 9.87
C SER A 396 -6.46 -14.05 10.54
N GLY A 397 -5.23 -14.49 10.22
CA GLY A 397 -4.00 -13.88 10.75
C GLY A 397 -3.95 -12.37 10.54
N GLY A 398 -4.22 -11.89 9.33
CA GLY A 398 -4.24 -10.46 9.02
C GLY A 398 -5.37 -9.69 9.73
N GLU A 399 -6.54 -10.31 9.96
CA GLU A 399 -7.60 -9.70 10.77
C GLU A 399 -7.22 -9.62 12.24
N LYS A 400 -6.50 -10.62 12.80
CA LYS A 400 -5.94 -10.58 14.16
C LYS A 400 -4.90 -9.45 14.29
N GLN A 401 -4.03 -9.25 13.30
CA GLN A 401 -3.07 -8.15 13.28
C GLN A 401 -3.75 -6.78 13.21
N ARG A 402 -4.79 -6.66 12.41
CA ARG A 402 -5.62 -5.45 12.35
C ARG A 402 -6.31 -5.16 13.69
N LEU A 403 -6.82 -6.19 14.36
CA LEU A 403 -7.38 -6.06 15.71
C LEU A 403 -6.31 -5.61 16.71
N HIS A 404 -5.09 -6.17 16.63
CA HIS A 404 -3.96 -5.73 17.45
C HIS A 404 -3.66 -4.23 17.25
N LEU A 405 -3.62 -3.78 16.00
CA LEU A 405 -3.45 -2.35 15.71
C LEU A 405 -4.56 -1.52 16.38
N CYS A 406 -5.82 -1.93 16.25
CA CYS A 406 -6.94 -1.25 16.90
C CYS A 406 -6.76 -1.18 18.43
N THR A 407 -6.28 -2.24 19.08
CA THR A 407 -6.06 -2.25 20.53
C THR A 407 -4.96 -1.30 20.98
N VAL A 408 -3.91 -1.14 20.17
CA VAL A 408 -2.83 -0.18 20.45
C VAL A 408 -3.32 1.25 20.31
N LEU A 409 -4.05 1.56 19.23
CA LEU A 409 -4.53 2.92 18.94
C LEU A 409 -5.65 3.36 19.90
N MET A 410 -6.52 2.43 20.34
CA MET A 410 -7.59 2.72 21.31
C MET A 410 -7.08 3.19 22.69
N ARG A 411 -5.84 2.86 23.05
CA ARG A 411 -5.21 3.35 24.29
C ARG A 411 -4.87 4.84 24.24
N SER A 412 -5.13 5.51 23.12
CA SER A 412 -4.84 6.93 22.88
C SER A 412 -3.40 7.30 23.28
N PRO A 413 -2.37 6.63 22.72
CA PRO A 413 -0.98 6.94 23.01
C PRO A 413 -0.65 8.35 22.50
N ASN A 414 0.34 9.00 23.13
CA ASN A 414 0.94 10.23 22.62
C ASN A 414 2.31 10.03 21.97
N PHE A 415 2.85 8.81 22.10
CA PHE A 415 4.04 8.34 21.39
C PHE A 415 3.75 6.95 20.82
N LEU A 416 3.69 6.85 19.50
CA LEU A 416 3.37 5.61 18.81
C LEU A 416 4.62 5.02 18.18
N ILE A 417 4.83 3.72 18.39
CA ILE A 417 5.92 2.94 17.80
C ILE A 417 5.30 1.82 16.98
N LEU A 418 5.61 1.78 15.70
CA LEU A 418 5.14 0.77 14.77
C LEU A 418 6.33 -0.03 14.23
N ASP A 419 6.42 -1.31 14.58
CA ASP A 419 7.49 -2.22 14.14
C ASP A 419 6.95 -3.13 13.03
N GLU A 420 7.34 -2.85 11.77
CA GLU A 420 6.94 -3.54 10.55
C GLU A 420 5.40 -3.68 10.38
N PRO A 421 4.63 -2.58 10.47
CA PRO A 421 3.16 -2.67 10.41
C PRO A 421 2.66 -3.10 9.03
N THR A 422 3.48 -2.97 8.00
CA THR A 422 3.11 -3.22 6.60
C THR A 422 3.16 -4.69 6.21
N ASN A 423 3.86 -5.55 6.96
CA ASN A 423 4.06 -6.96 6.59
C ASN A 423 2.77 -7.80 6.61
N ASP A 424 1.83 -7.49 7.52
CA ASP A 424 0.65 -8.33 7.76
C ASP A 424 -0.69 -7.61 7.49
N LEU A 425 -0.62 -6.31 7.11
CA LEU A 425 -1.80 -5.51 6.84
C LEU A 425 -2.06 -5.43 5.32
N ASP A 426 -3.32 -5.52 4.93
CA ASP A 426 -3.72 -5.33 3.54
C ASP A 426 -3.72 -3.84 3.13
N ILE A 427 -3.62 -3.58 1.84
CA ILE A 427 -3.55 -2.22 1.28
C ILE A 427 -4.71 -1.32 1.77
N PRO A 428 -5.98 -1.76 1.83
CA PRO A 428 -7.06 -0.94 2.39
C PRO A 428 -6.83 -0.56 3.86
N THR A 429 -6.34 -1.48 4.70
CA THR A 429 -6.02 -1.19 6.10
C THR A 429 -4.83 -0.23 6.22
N LEU A 430 -3.82 -0.39 5.36
CA LEU A 430 -2.68 0.53 5.30
C LEU A 430 -3.11 1.95 4.93
N ASN A 431 -4.05 2.12 3.99
CA ASN A 431 -4.60 3.44 3.65
C ASN A 431 -5.29 4.10 4.86
N VAL A 432 -6.08 3.33 5.62
CA VAL A 432 -6.72 3.83 6.85
C VAL A 432 -5.68 4.22 7.90
N LEU A 433 -4.63 3.39 8.07
CA LEU A 433 -3.53 3.69 8.99
C LEU A 433 -2.76 4.94 8.57
N GLU A 434 -2.44 5.11 7.29
CA GLU A 434 -1.78 6.32 6.75
C GLU A 434 -2.59 7.58 7.05
N GLU A 435 -3.90 7.54 6.79
CA GLU A 435 -4.79 8.67 7.07
C GLU A 435 -4.85 8.99 8.58
N TYR A 436 -4.91 7.96 9.43
CA TYR A 436 -4.83 8.11 10.88
C TYR A 436 -3.50 8.77 11.29
N LEU A 437 -2.36 8.26 10.81
CA LEU A 437 -1.02 8.74 11.18
C LEU A 437 -0.71 10.14 10.64
N LYS A 438 -1.26 10.50 9.48
CA LYS A 438 -1.16 11.85 8.92
C LYS A 438 -1.76 12.88 9.86
N ASN A 439 -2.91 12.55 10.47
CA ASN A 439 -3.64 13.42 11.38
C ASN A 439 -3.26 13.23 12.86
N PHE A 440 -2.37 12.30 13.16
CA PHE A 440 -1.94 11.99 14.53
C PHE A 440 -1.08 13.12 15.11
N GLN A 441 -1.57 13.73 16.19
CA GLN A 441 -0.92 14.82 16.92
C GLN A 441 -0.04 14.30 18.07
N GLY A 442 0.83 13.34 17.80
CA GLY A 442 1.77 12.75 18.75
C GLY A 442 3.11 12.49 18.09
N CYS A 443 4.05 11.96 18.86
CA CYS A 443 5.32 11.50 18.34
C CYS A 443 5.16 10.12 17.72
N LEU A 444 5.90 9.85 16.64
CA LEU A 444 5.82 8.60 15.90
C LEU A 444 7.21 8.07 15.59
N ILE A 445 7.41 6.78 15.83
CA ILE A 445 8.53 6.01 15.26
C ILE A 445 7.96 4.87 14.43
N VAL A 446 8.43 4.75 13.19
CA VAL A 446 8.05 3.67 12.27
C VAL A 446 9.29 2.93 11.82
N VAL A 447 9.31 1.63 12.02
CA VAL A 447 10.23 0.71 11.34
C VAL A 447 9.46 0.07 10.21
N SER A 448 9.86 0.27 8.97
CA SER A 448 9.22 -0.37 7.83
C SER A 448 10.16 -0.48 6.64
N HIS A 449 9.95 -1.51 5.84
CA HIS A 449 10.57 -1.68 4.53
C HIS A 449 9.67 -1.17 3.39
N ASP A 450 8.42 -0.77 3.67
CA ASP A 450 7.51 -0.14 2.71
C ASP A 450 7.88 1.34 2.52
N ARG A 451 8.48 1.64 1.36
CA ARG A 451 8.95 2.98 0.96
C ARG A 451 7.79 3.97 0.85
N TYR A 452 6.67 3.53 0.26
CA TYR A 452 5.49 4.37 0.05
C TYR A 452 4.85 4.80 1.36
N PHE A 453 4.78 3.88 2.33
CA PHE A 453 4.32 4.17 3.68
C PHE A 453 5.24 5.16 4.40
N MET A 454 6.55 4.94 4.32
CA MET A 454 7.56 5.82 4.93
C MET A 454 7.48 7.23 4.37
N ASP A 455 7.47 7.39 3.03
CA ASP A 455 7.45 8.71 2.37
C ASP A 455 6.20 9.54 2.70
N LYS A 456 5.09 8.88 3.05
CA LYS A 456 3.84 9.56 3.42
C LYS A 456 3.72 9.96 4.88
N VAL A 457 4.43 9.26 5.77
CA VAL A 457 4.15 9.29 7.21
C VAL A 457 5.27 9.91 8.02
N VAL A 458 6.54 9.85 7.56
CA VAL A 458 7.70 10.30 8.32
C VAL A 458 8.31 11.58 7.76
N ASP A 459 8.89 12.38 8.65
CA ASP A 459 9.52 13.66 8.30
C ASP A 459 11.02 13.49 8.02
N HIS A 460 11.69 12.54 8.72
CA HIS A 460 13.10 12.19 8.54
C HIS A 460 13.35 10.73 8.93
N ILE A 461 14.55 10.23 8.65
CA ILE A 461 14.87 8.81 8.83
C ILE A 461 16.19 8.59 9.57
N PHE A 462 16.22 7.58 10.45
CA PHE A 462 17.43 6.96 10.96
C PHE A 462 17.84 5.79 10.10
N VAL A 463 19.07 5.83 9.61
CA VAL A 463 19.66 4.77 8.81
C VAL A 463 20.62 3.97 9.68
N PHE A 464 20.28 2.73 9.95
CA PHE A 464 21.11 1.79 10.71
C PHE A 464 22.07 1.06 9.77
N HIS A 465 23.32 1.50 9.73
CA HIS A 465 24.36 0.89 8.89
C HIS A 465 24.96 -0.40 9.52
N GLY A 466 24.67 -0.65 10.80
CA GLY A 466 25.32 -1.69 11.59
C GLY A 466 26.55 -1.16 12.34
N GLU A 467 27.19 -2.04 13.13
CA GLU A 467 28.40 -1.72 13.93
C GLU A 467 28.27 -0.47 14.83
N GLY A 468 27.03 -0.19 15.29
CA GLY A 468 26.73 0.96 16.15
C GLY A 468 26.53 2.29 15.43
N ASN A 469 26.70 2.32 14.11
CA ASN A 469 26.56 3.56 13.33
C ASN A 469 25.09 3.79 12.96
N VAL A 470 24.52 4.89 13.47
CA VAL A 470 23.17 5.38 13.17
C VAL A 470 23.30 6.76 12.57
N GLN A 471 22.90 6.91 11.31
CA GLN A 471 22.89 8.18 10.59
C GLN A 471 21.49 8.80 10.66
N ASP A 472 21.38 10.03 11.12
CA ASP A 472 20.18 10.85 10.98
C ASP A 472 20.20 11.53 9.60
N PHE A 473 19.15 11.29 8.81
CA PHE A 473 18.98 11.87 7.48
C PHE A 473 17.74 12.77 7.47
N PRO A 474 17.90 14.08 7.26
CA PRO A 474 16.79 15.03 7.19
C PRO A 474 16.07 14.92 5.85
N GLY A 475 15.06 14.09 5.76
CA GLY A 475 14.27 13.86 4.57
C GLY A 475 13.62 12.49 4.55
N ASN A 476 12.79 12.25 3.53
CA ASN A 476 12.09 10.99 3.37
C ASN A 476 12.96 9.91 2.71
N TYR A 477 12.42 8.71 2.60
CA TYR A 477 13.15 7.56 2.03
C TYR A 477 13.57 7.77 0.57
N THR A 478 12.68 8.34 -0.25
CA THR A 478 12.98 8.60 -1.67
C THR A 478 14.15 9.56 -1.83
N GLN A 479 14.23 10.62 -1.03
CA GLN A 479 15.34 11.57 -1.03
C GLN A 479 16.66 10.91 -0.63
N TYR A 480 16.64 10.08 0.42
CA TYR A 480 17.81 9.30 0.84
C TYR A 480 18.35 8.42 -0.29
N ARG A 481 17.49 7.72 -1.02
CA ARG A 481 17.89 6.84 -2.13
C ARG A 481 18.48 7.61 -3.32
N LEU A 482 17.93 8.74 -3.65
CA LEU A 482 18.46 9.61 -4.71
C LEU A 482 19.89 10.07 -4.37
N GLU A 483 20.14 10.45 -3.12
CA GLU A 483 21.46 10.86 -2.66
C GLU A 483 22.48 9.71 -2.67
N GLN A 484 22.08 8.51 -2.25
CA GLN A 484 22.93 7.31 -2.33
C GLN A 484 23.25 6.91 -3.79
N GLY A 485 22.27 7.04 -4.69
CA GLY A 485 22.45 6.74 -6.10
C GLY A 485 23.46 7.68 -6.80
N THR A 486 23.53 8.93 -6.38
CA THR A 486 24.54 9.90 -6.86
C THR A 486 25.92 9.58 -6.30
N LYS A 487 26.05 9.28 -5.01
CA LYS A 487 27.34 8.91 -4.37
C LYS A 487 27.95 7.63 -4.98
N ASN A 488 27.14 6.63 -5.31
CA ASN A 488 27.61 5.39 -5.94
C ASN A 488 28.06 5.56 -7.40
N LYS A 489 27.58 6.59 -8.11
CA LYS A 489 28.04 6.91 -9.47
C LYS A 489 29.41 7.62 -9.46
N GLU A 490 29.72 8.36 -8.41
CA GLU A 490 31.00 9.07 -8.26
C GLU A 490 32.17 8.16 -7.81
N GLN A 491 31.87 6.99 -7.20
CA GLN A 491 32.88 6.07 -6.67
C GLN A 491 33.28 4.93 -7.63
N ARG A 492 32.80 4.89 -8.87
CA ARG A 492 33.33 3.90 -9.83
C ARG A 492 34.70 4.34 -10.36
N PRO A 493 35.78 3.58 -10.10
CA PRO A 493 37.10 3.91 -10.61
C PRO A 493 37.09 3.83 -12.14
N THR A 494 37.51 4.91 -12.74
CA THR A 494 37.84 4.98 -14.19
C THR A 494 39.00 4.04 -14.50
N GLY A 495 38.72 2.91 -15.11
CA GLY A 495 39.74 1.96 -15.52
C GLY A 495 39.24 0.97 -16.56
N GLN A 496 39.69 1.23 -17.79
CA GLN A 496 39.78 0.37 -18.98
C GLN A 496 38.69 0.50 -20.04
N ASP A 497 39.14 1.05 -21.14
CA ASP A 497 38.53 1.13 -22.45
C ASP A 497 38.03 -0.21 -22.97
N THR A 498 36.74 -0.31 -23.22
CA THR A 498 36.21 -1.15 -24.30
C THR A 498 35.08 -0.39 -24.98
N LYS A 499 35.29 -0.14 -26.27
CA LYS A 499 34.32 0.48 -27.17
C LYS A 499 33.02 -0.30 -27.16
N THR A 500 31.97 0.30 -26.66
CA THR A 500 30.60 -0.10 -26.96
C THR A 500 29.75 1.15 -27.07
N GLU A 501 28.87 1.14 -28.04
CA GLU A 501 28.05 2.21 -28.58
C GLU A 501 27.41 3.12 -27.55
N LYS A 502 27.52 4.42 -27.80
CA LYS A 502 26.90 5.50 -27.04
C LYS A 502 25.37 5.38 -27.08
N ILE A 503 24.76 4.87 -26.03
CA ILE A 503 23.41 5.24 -25.66
C ILE A 503 23.52 6.66 -25.08
N LYS A 504 22.93 7.61 -25.74
CA LYS A 504 22.83 9.00 -25.29
C LYS A 504 22.11 9.05 -23.94
N THR A 505 22.85 9.21 -22.86
CA THR A 505 22.33 9.72 -21.60
C THR A 505 21.95 11.17 -21.83
N GLU A 506 20.70 11.51 -21.65
CA GLU A 506 20.22 12.89 -21.64
C GLU A 506 20.95 13.65 -20.51
N GLN A 507 21.92 14.45 -20.89
CA GLN A 507 22.44 15.51 -20.03
C GLN A 507 21.26 16.45 -19.75
N LYS A 508 21.02 16.82 -18.49
CA LYS A 508 20.14 17.93 -18.15
C LYS A 508 20.49 19.11 -19.04
N ARG A 509 19.64 19.39 -19.99
CA ARG A 509 19.75 20.44 -20.96
C ARG A 509 19.52 21.74 -20.21
N ARG A 510 20.56 22.57 -20.06
CA ARG A 510 20.33 23.92 -19.52
C ARG A 510 19.59 24.74 -20.56
N LEU A 511 18.62 25.54 -20.09
CA LEU A 511 17.87 26.47 -20.92
C LEU A 511 18.84 27.32 -21.78
N SER A 512 18.59 27.34 -23.07
CA SER A 512 19.32 28.24 -23.98
C SER A 512 18.88 29.70 -23.73
N PHE A 513 19.66 30.67 -24.13
CA PHE A 513 19.34 32.09 -23.98
C PHE A 513 17.98 32.47 -24.64
N LYS A 514 17.60 31.76 -25.70
CA LYS A 514 16.32 31.94 -26.38
C LYS A 514 15.16 31.39 -25.52
N GLU A 515 15.34 30.23 -24.94
CA GLU A 515 14.34 29.56 -24.08
C GLU A 515 14.13 30.33 -22.78
N LYS A 516 15.16 30.92 -22.17
CA LYS A 516 15.01 31.84 -21.03
C LYS A 516 14.18 33.07 -21.36
N ARG A 517 14.43 33.66 -22.51
CA ARG A 517 13.67 34.82 -22.95
C ARG A 517 12.22 34.48 -23.29
N GLU A 518 12.00 33.28 -23.83
CA GLU A 518 10.65 32.74 -24.07
C GLU A 518 9.89 32.52 -22.75
N LEU A 519 10.55 31.96 -21.74
CA LEU A 519 10.01 31.77 -20.40
C LEU A 519 9.59 33.10 -19.75
N GLU A 520 10.47 34.11 -19.78
CA GLU A 520 10.16 35.47 -19.29
C GLU A 520 8.99 36.12 -20.05
N GLN A 521 8.86 35.86 -21.34
CA GLN A 521 7.72 36.36 -22.14
C GLN A 521 6.42 35.66 -21.78
N LEU A 522 6.44 34.34 -21.57
CA LEU A 522 5.28 33.58 -21.13
C LEU A 522 4.80 34.01 -19.74
N GLU A 523 5.71 34.26 -18.80
CA GLU A 523 5.39 34.77 -17.45
C GLU A 523 4.73 36.15 -17.47
N GLN A 524 5.04 36.98 -18.47
CA GLN A 524 4.41 38.28 -18.65
C GLN A 524 3.07 38.21 -19.42
N GLN A 525 2.90 37.24 -20.32
CA GLN A 525 1.71 37.08 -21.14
C GLN A 525 0.56 36.36 -20.41
N MET A 526 0.86 35.35 -19.58
CA MET A 526 -0.15 34.58 -18.86
C MET A 526 -1.07 35.43 -17.98
N PRO A 527 -0.56 36.38 -17.14
CA PRO A 527 -1.43 37.23 -16.33
C PRO A 527 -2.33 38.18 -17.17
N LEU A 528 -1.87 38.57 -18.37
CA LEU A 528 -2.66 39.41 -19.27
C LEU A 528 -3.82 38.62 -19.90
N LEU A 529 -3.55 37.38 -20.30
CA LEU A 529 -4.58 36.48 -20.82
C LEU A 529 -5.59 36.07 -19.75
N GLU A 530 -5.15 35.84 -18.49
CA GLU A 530 -6.04 35.59 -17.34
C GLU A 530 -6.96 36.77 -17.05
N THR A 531 -6.43 38.01 -17.09
CA THR A 531 -7.25 39.21 -16.90
C THR A 531 -8.25 39.43 -18.04
N GLU A 532 -7.87 39.15 -19.30
CA GLU A 532 -8.78 39.21 -20.45
C GLU A 532 -9.87 38.15 -20.33
N LYS A 533 -9.53 36.92 -19.93
CA LYS A 533 -10.47 35.83 -19.66
C LYS A 533 -11.50 36.21 -18.60
N ALA A 534 -11.06 36.76 -17.48
CA ALA A 534 -11.94 37.20 -16.40
C ALA A 534 -12.89 38.34 -16.84
N GLN A 535 -12.40 39.28 -17.68
CA GLN A 535 -13.25 40.33 -18.23
C GLN A 535 -14.31 39.77 -19.20
N LEU A 536 -13.96 38.81 -20.04
CA LEU A 536 -14.88 38.14 -20.93
C LEU A 536 -15.93 37.29 -20.20
N GLU A 537 -15.53 36.62 -19.10
CA GLU A 537 -16.45 35.90 -18.20
C GLU A 537 -17.45 36.85 -17.52
N ALA A 538 -16.98 38.01 -17.06
CA ALA A 538 -17.82 39.03 -16.46
C ALA A 538 -18.82 39.61 -17.47
N LEU A 539 -18.41 39.81 -18.73
CA LEU A 539 -19.27 40.23 -19.83
C LEU A 539 -20.35 39.17 -20.21
N LEU A 540 -19.96 37.91 -20.25
CA LEU A 540 -20.86 36.79 -20.54
C LEU A 540 -21.86 36.51 -19.41
N SER A 541 -21.45 36.74 -18.15
CA SER A 541 -22.28 36.56 -16.94
C SER A 541 -23.12 37.80 -16.59
N GLY A 542 -22.72 38.97 -17.05
CA GLY A 542 -23.32 40.28 -16.70
C GLY A 542 -24.59 40.69 -17.50
N GLY A 543 -25.24 39.78 -18.28
CA GLY A 543 -26.52 40.05 -18.89
C GLY A 543 -26.47 40.93 -20.14
N ALA A 544 -25.45 40.79 -20.98
CA ALA A 544 -25.44 41.42 -22.31
C ALA A 544 -26.68 41.06 -23.10
N THR A 545 -27.43 42.04 -23.57
CA THR A 545 -28.71 41.87 -24.24
C THR A 545 -28.58 41.74 -25.76
N ASN A 546 -27.38 41.90 -26.32
CA ASN A 546 -27.13 41.88 -27.76
C ASN A 546 -26.54 40.53 -28.20
N PRO A 547 -27.28 39.74 -29.03
CA PRO A 547 -26.82 38.41 -29.47
C PRO A 547 -25.49 38.42 -30.23
N ASP A 548 -25.21 39.48 -31.00
CA ASP A 548 -23.96 39.60 -31.77
C ASP A 548 -22.71 39.87 -30.88
N GLU A 549 -22.89 40.59 -29.80
CA GLU A 549 -21.83 40.85 -28.82
C GLU A 549 -21.51 39.59 -28.00
N ILE A 550 -22.54 38.82 -27.60
CA ILE A 550 -22.36 37.53 -26.90
C ILE A 550 -21.63 36.53 -27.78
N ALA A 551 -22.00 36.43 -29.07
CA ALA A 551 -21.32 35.54 -30.00
C ALA A 551 -19.84 35.89 -30.20
N LYS A 552 -19.50 37.17 -30.32
CA LYS A 552 -18.10 37.65 -30.42
C LYS A 552 -17.33 37.44 -29.13
N ALA A 553 -17.93 37.71 -27.99
CA ALA A 553 -17.30 37.52 -26.69
C ALA A 553 -17.03 36.02 -26.41
N SER A 554 -17.98 35.14 -26.77
CA SER A 554 -17.81 33.68 -26.66
C SER A 554 -16.71 33.14 -27.58
N ALA A 555 -16.65 33.60 -28.83
CA ALA A 555 -15.56 33.20 -29.75
C ALA A 555 -14.20 33.67 -29.22
N ARG A 556 -14.09 34.91 -28.73
CA ARG A 556 -12.86 35.45 -28.16
C ARG A 556 -12.45 34.74 -26.87
N TYR A 557 -13.41 34.34 -26.03
CA TYR A 557 -13.16 33.54 -24.81
C TYR A 557 -12.50 32.20 -25.14
N HIS A 558 -13.00 31.49 -26.17
CA HIS A 558 -12.40 30.23 -26.61
C HIS A 558 -10.96 30.43 -27.13
N GLU A 559 -10.72 31.48 -27.91
CA GLU A 559 -9.37 31.80 -28.40
C GLU A 559 -8.40 32.12 -27.26
N VAL A 560 -8.84 32.91 -26.27
CA VAL A 560 -8.00 33.26 -25.11
C VAL A 560 -7.75 32.03 -24.24
N GLN A 561 -8.71 31.13 -24.11
CA GLN A 561 -8.54 29.89 -23.36
C GLN A 561 -7.54 28.94 -24.06
N GLU A 562 -7.63 28.77 -25.38
CA GLU A 562 -6.65 27.97 -26.13
C GLU A 562 -5.23 28.56 -26.02
N GLN A 563 -5.10 29.90 -26.10
CA GLN A 563 -3.81 30.58 -25.95
C GLN A 563 -3.23 30.44 -24.54
N LEU A 564 -4.07 30.41 -23.52
CA LEU A 564 -3.67 30.22 -22.13
C LEU A 564 -3.21 28.76 -21.90
N ASP A 565 -3.95 27.79 -22.40
CA ASP A 565 -3.60 26.37 -22.30
C ASP A 565 -2.28 26.06 -23.04
N GLU A 566 -2.06 26.65 -24.24
CA GLU A 566 -0.78 26.52 -24.96
C GLU A 566 0.39 27.18 -24.21
N ALA A 567 0.15 28.37 -23.64
CA ALA A 567 1.17 29.09 -22.88
C ALA A 567 1.54 28.35 -21.59
N GLU A 568 0.57 27.79 -20.86
CA GLU A 568 0.79 26.98 -19.66
C GLU A 568 1.57 25.70 -19.97
N MET A 569 1.21 24.96 -21.04
CA MET A 569 1.93 23.77 -21.45
C MET A 569 3.40 24.09 -21.80
N ARG A 570 3.60 25.19 -22.54
CA ARG A 570 4.96 25.59 -22.92
C ARG A 570 5.78 26.12 -21.76
N TRP A 571 5.16 26.82 -20.82
CA TRP A 571 5.79 27.26 -19.59
C TRP A 571 6.21 26.06 -18.72
N LEU A 572 5.36 25.02 -18.58
CA LEU A 572 5.67 23.78 -17.88
C LEU A 572 6.87 23.05 -18.51
N GLU A 573 6.90 22.89 -19.84
CA GLU A 573 8.03 22.27 -20.53
C GLU A 573 9.36 23.01 -20.29
N LEU A 574 9.34 24.33 -20.26
CA LEU A 574 10.55 25.15 -20.04
C LEU A 574 10.96 25.18 -18.55
N SER A 575 10.00 25.17 -17.63
CA SER A 575 10.26 25.15 -16.19
C SER A 575 10.80 23.81 -15.69
N GLU A 576 10.46 22.67 -16.35
CA GLU A 576 11.05 21.36 -16.05
C GLU A 576 12.54 21.25 -16.48
N ILE A 577 12.99 22.14 -17.35
CA ILE A 577 14.37 22.18 -17.85
C ILE A 577 15.25 23.13 -17.00
N GLU A 578 14.66 24.03 -16.23
CA GLU A 578 15.39 24.95 -15.36
C GLU A 578 15.92 24.22 -14.10
#